data_c08efbae4557cb3ccd93596d860ac524
#
_entry.id   c08efbae4557cb3ccd93596d860ac524
#
_cell.length_a   1.000
_cell.length_b   1.000
_cell.length_c   1.000
_cell.angle_alpha   90.00
_cell.angle_beta   90.00
_cell.angle_gamma   90.00
#
_symmetry.space_group_name_H-M   'P 1'
#
loop_
_entity.id
_entity.type
_entity.pdbx_description
1 polymer ?
#
loop_
_entity_poly.entity_id
_entity_poly.type
_entity_poly.pdbx_seq_one_letter_code
_entity_poly.pdbx_strand_id
1 'polypeptide(L)'
;MAHLLRIDGKAADPCHRVSMASENLTETDHLESWIKSHPEVIDDTLMVVTTQFHSWASDTGKASERPDLLALSSSGELVVVELKREGDRRVHLQAITYGAMASEFSRDDLARAHVAWVAKEHGESISTEEALARLIDHVDGDLQESVFRLPRLLLVAESFPDQVMSTVQWLADIAPDLTIECHEYQVFRSAHDLMVSFQRLFPVDDLTDRRLRPAFQESLAGLSDQVRTKRRNAKSVTIIAEHELVPDGATVKFDPTGFVKKEVLDQVLQWLAEDPNRASATWESDPAKPLKWVLDPTRKWGSSHLSVGSGP
;
A
#
# COMPACT_ATOMS: atom_id res chain seq x y z
N MET A 1 -24.11 -3.84 -7.37
CA MET A 1 -24.60 -3.07 -6.19
C MET A 1 -24.34 -3.88 -4.96
N ALA A 2 -23.67 -3.29 -3.96
CA ALA A 2 -23.53 -3.93 -2.66
C ALA A 2 -24.82 -3.77 -1.84
N HIS A 3 -25.21 -4.81 -1.11
CA HIS A 3 -26.29 -4.79 -0.15
C HIS A 3 -25.71 -5.00 1.24
N LEU A 4 -26.04 -4.13 2.18
CA LEU A 4 -25.58 -4.19 3.55
C LEU A 4 -26.77 -4.47 4.47
N LEU A 5 -26.60 -5.42 5.38
CA LEU A 5 -27.59 -5.76 6.41
C LEU A 5 -26.96 -5.50 7.78
N ARG A 6 -27.68 -4.81 8.65
CA ARG A 6 -27.34 -4.75 10.06
C ARG A 6 -27.89 -6.01 10.73
N ILE A 7 -27.04 -6.74 11.42
CA ILE A 7 -27.43 -7.98 12.12
C ILE A 7 -27.64 -7.67 13.60
N ASP A 8 -28.80 -8.12 14.13
CA ASP A 8 -29.10 -8.08 15.54
C ASP A 8 -29.62 -9.47 15.98
N GLY A 9 -28.73 -10.28 16.51
CA GLY A 9 -28.98 -11.69 16.83
C GLY A 9 -29.40 -12.49 15.61
N LYS A 10 -30.68 -12.88 15.53
CA LYS A 10 -31.27 -13.62 14.39
C LYS A 10 -31.99 -12.71 13.39
N ALA A 11 -32.18 -11.44 13.72
CA ALA A 11 -32.79 -10.45 12.82
C ALA A 11 -31.73 -9.79 11.94
N ALA A 12 -32.13 -9.35 10.76
CA ALA A 12 -31.28 -8.61 9.85
C ALA A 12 -32.10 -7.50 9.19
N ASP A 13 -31.68 -6.26 9.41
CA ASP A 13 -32.34 -5.06 8.86
C ASP A 13 -31.55 -4.49 7.69
N PRO A 14 -32.20 -4.14 6.57
CA PRO A 14 -31.52 -3.58 5.42
C PRO A 14 -31.01 -2.17 5.73
N CYS A 15 -29.78 -1.88 5.34
CA CYS A 15 -29.21 -0.55 5.30
C CYS A 15 -29.48 0.08 3.93
N HIS A 16 -29.87 1.34 3.92
CA HIS A 16 -30.16 2.06 2.68
C HIS A 16 -28.94 2.82 2.21
N ARG A 17 -28.60 2.70 0.91
CA ARG A 17 -27.54 3.51 0.31
C ARG A 17 -27.97 4.97 0.32
N VAL A 18 -27.07 5.85 0.78
CA VAL A 18 -27.22 7.30 0.80
C VAL A 18 -25.97 7.94 0.21
N SER A 19 -26.06 9.18 -0.28
CA SER A 19 -24.87 9.91 -0.73
C SER A 19 -24.25 10.68 0.44
N MET A 20 -22.94 10.93 0.38
CA MET A 20 -22.31 11.85 1.33
C MET A 20 -22.98 13.23 1.35
N ALA A 21 -23.40 13.72 0.19
CA ALA A 21 -24.07 15.00 0.07
C ALA A 21 -25.39 15.05 0.84
N SER A 22 -26.21 13.98 0.76
CA SER A 22 -27.49 13.91 1.50
C SER A 22 -27.30 13.87 3.01
N GLU A 23 -26.14 13.45 3.48
CA GLU A 23 -25.79 13.35 4.90
C GLU A 23 -24.95 14.54 5.39
N ASN A 24 -24.77 15.59 4.56
CA ASN A 24 -23.92 16.75 4.84
C ASN A 24 -22.44 16.38 5.13
N LEU A 25 -21.97 15.26 4.59
CA LEU A 25 -20.59 14.83 4.68
C LEU A 25 -19.76 15.48 3.56
N THR A 26 -18.54 15.91 3.89
CA THR A 26 -17.64 16.60 2.98
C THR A 26 -16.46 15.69 2.59
N GLU A 27 -15.78 16.04 1.51
CA GLU A 27 -14.59 15.34 1.06
C GLU A 27 -13.45 15.50 2.08
N THR A 28 -13.13 16.74 2.44
CA THR A 28 -11.97 17.05 3.29
C THR A 28 -12.19 16.68 4.77
N ASP A 29 -13.33 17.05 5.35
CA ASP A 29 -13.54 16.85 6.80
C ASP A 29 -13.91 15.39 7.14
N HIS A 30 -14.40 14.63 6.15
CA HIS A 30 -14.92 13.27 6.38
C HIS A 30 -14.13 12.23 5.60
N LEU A 31 -14.22 12.20 4.26
CA LEU A 31 -13.60 11.15 3.46
C LEU A 31 -12.08 11.12 3.62
N GLU A 32 -11.42 12.27 3.52
CA GLU A 32 -9.98 12.39 3.75
C GLU A 32 -9.61 11.97 5.18
N SER A 33 -10.40 12.43 6.17
CA SER A 33 -10.17 12.09 7.57
C SER A 33 -10.32 10.61 7.85
N TRP A 34 -11.30 9.93 7.24
CA TRP A 34 -11.47 8.48 7.41
C TRP A 34 -10.31 7.71 6.83
N ILE A 35 -9.90 8.02 5.59
CA ILE A 35 -8.79 7.31 4.92
C ILE A 35 -7.46 7.64 5.60
N LYS A 36 -7.25 8.87 6.05
CA LYS A 36 -6.07 9.26 6.82
C LYS A 36 -5.93 8.47 8.13
N SER A 37 -7.05 8.26 8.83
CA SER A 37 -7.07 7.52 10.09
C SER A 37 -7.06 6.01 9.91
N HIS A 38 -7.56 5.52 8.78
CA HIS A 38 -7.74 4.12 8.44
C HIS A 38 -7.32 3.85 7.00
N PRO A 39 -6.02 4.04 6.64
CA PRO A 39 -5.56 3.82 5.27
C PRO A 39 -5.75 2.36 4.82
N GLU A 40 -5.83 1.42 5.75
CA GLU A 40 -6.10 0.00 5.50
C GLU A 40 -7.42 -0.26 4.77
N VAL A 41 -8.38 0.67 4.80
CA VAL A 41 -9.65 0.50 4.07
C VAL A 41 -9.50 0.57 2.55
N ILE A 42 -8.40 1.15 2.05
CA ILE A 42 -8.07 1.19 0.63
C ILE A 42 -6.87 0.31 0.30
N ASP A 43 -5.88 0.21 1.21
CA ASP A 43 -4.75 -0.70 1.09
C ASP A 43 -4.08 -0.86 2.47
N ASP A 44 -4.03 -2.08 2.97
CA ASP A 44 -3.49 -2.47 4.27
C ASP A 44 -1.97 -2.27 4.42
N THR A 45 -1.28 -1.96 3.33
CA THR A 45 0.17 -1.73 3.30
C THR A 45 0.55 -0.25 3.41
N LEU A 46 -0.41 0.67 3.49
CA LEU A 46 -0.15 2.09 3.41
C LEU A 46 0.19 2.73 4.77
N MET A 47 1.19 3.59 4.74
CA MET A 47 1.48 4.58 5.77
C MET A 47 1.29 5.98 5.18
N VAL A 48 0.47 6.81 5.80
CA VAL A 48 0.29 8.20 5.35
C VAL A 48 1.56 9.00 5.65
N VAL A 49 2.13 9.59 4.61
CA VAL A 49 3.32 10.47 4.71
C VAL A 49 2.90 11.90 4.97
N THR A 50 1.92 12.40 4.21
CA THR A 50 1.38 13.76 4.36
C THR A 50 0.03 13.90 3.66
N THR A 51 -0.72 14.95 4.03
CA THR A 51 -1.96 15.33 3.34
C THR A 51 -1.83 16.74 2.77
N GLN A 52 -2.54 17.02 1.67
CA GLN A 52 -2.62 18.36 1.06
C GLN A 52 -1.24 18.98 0.81
N PHE A 53 -0.29 18.19 0.32
CA PHE A 53 1.08 18.65 0.07
C PHE A 53 1.08 19.77 -0.98
N HIS A 54 1.71 20.92 -0.66
CA HIS A 54 1.67 22.12 -1.48
C HIS A 54 3.04 22.79 -1.68
N SER A 55 4.11 22.15 -1.22
CA SER A 55 5.47 22.75 -1.28
C SER A 55 6.17 22.42 -2.59
N TRP A 56 5.45 22.58 -3.71
CA TRP A 56 6.01 22.43 -5.05
C TRP A 56 6.70 23.71 -5.50
N ALA A 57 7.86 23.57 -6.13
CA ALA A 57 8.61 24.69 -6.69
C ALA A 57 9.22 24.31 -8.04
N SER A 58 9.29 25.29 -8.94
CA SER A 58 10.00 25.21 -10.21
C SER A 58 10.74 26.53 -10.44
N ASP A 59 11.57 26.58 -11.45
CA ASP A 59 12.27 27.82 -11.86
C ASP A 59 11.31 28.95 -12.26
N THR A 60 10.06 28.59 -12.63
CA THR A 60 9.01 29.53 -13.04
C THR A 60 8.08 29.95 -11.91
N GLY A 61 8.19 29.35 -10.72
CA GLY A 61 7.38 29.70 -9.56
C GLY A 61 6.87 28.51 -8.74
N LYS A 62 5.94 28.80 -7.82
CA LYS A 62 5.28 27.79 -6.99
C LYS A 62 4.05 27.27 -7.71
N ALA A 63 3.84 25.98 -7.69
CA ALA A 63 2.61 25.36 -8.14
C ALA A 63 1.56 25.29 -6.99
N SER A 64 0.30 25.36 -7.35
CA SER A 64 -0.84 25.35 -6.41
C SER A 64 -1.49 23.99 -6.24
N GLU A 65 -1.03 23.01 -6.98
CA GLU A 65 -1.50 21.65 -7.00
C GLU A 65 -1.32 21.00 -5.62
N ARG A 66 -2.33 20.25 -5.19
CA ARG A 66 -2.34 19.60 -3.87
C ARG A 66 -2.98 18.22 -3.99
N PRO A 67 -2.20 17.16 -4.05
CA PRO A 67 -2.75 15.81 -3.88
C PRO A 67 -3.38 15.68 -2.49
N ASP A 68 -4.49 15.00 -2.40
CA ASP A 68 -5.22 14.85 -1.14
C ASP A 68 -4.35 14.11 -0.12
N LEU A 69 -3.77 12.94 -0.49
CA LEU A 69 -2.80 12.25 0.37
C LEU A 69 -1.60 11.77 -0.45
N LEU A 70 -0.44 11.81 0.20
CA LEU A 70 0.73 11.03 -0.18
C LEU A 70 0.96 9.97 0.88
N ALA A 71 1.14 8.73 0.45
CA ALA A 71 1.40 7.59 1.30
C ALA A 71 2.60 6.80 0.80
N LEU A 72 3.14 5.94 1.64
CA LEU A 72 4.22 5.01 1.34
C LEU A 72 3.68 3.59 1.58
N SER A 73 3.82 2.71 0.60
CA SER A 73 3.48 1.31 0.77
C SER A 73 4.59 0.55 1.48
N SER A 74 4.29 -0.58 2.09
CA SER A 74 5.31 -1.47 2.67
C SER A 74 6.31 -2.00 1.63
N SER A 75 5.95 -2.00 0.34
CA SER A 75 6.87 -2.33 -0.76
C SER A 75 7.80 -1.16 -1.17
N GLY A 76 7.68 0.00 -0.52
CA GLY A 76 8.50 1.19 -0.77
C GLY A 76 8.03 2.04 -1.94
N GLU A 77 6.80 1.85 -2.43
CA GLU A 77 6.24 2.68 -3.49
C GLU A 77 5.63 3.94 -2.91
N LEU A 78 5.88 5.06 -3.57
CA LEU A 78 5.15 6.29 -3.30
C LEU A 78 3.72 6.15 -3.87
N VAL A 79 2.73 6.48 -3.07
CA VAL A 79 1.31 6.35 -3.42
C VAL A 79 0.65 7.71 -3.37
N VAL A 80 0.08 8.13 -4.48
CA VAL A 80 -0.75 9.34 -4.61
C VAL A 80 -2.20 8.93 -4.52
N VAL A 81 -2.91 9.48 -3.54
CA VAL A 81 -4.35 9.24 -3.37
C VAL A 81 -5.11 10.50 -3.70
N GLU A 82 -6.05 10.38 -4.61
CA GLU A 82 -6.97 11.46 -5.01
C GLU A 82 -8.40 11.06 -4.64
N LEU A 83 -9.07 11.93 -3.89
CA LEU A 83 -10.38 11.69 -3.33
C LEU A 83 -11.44 12.52 -4.05
N LYS A 84 -12.62 11.97 -4.26
CA LYS A 84 -13.77 12.71 -4.76
C LYS A 84 -15.04 12.28 -4.03
N ARG A 85 -15.76 13.26 -3.50
CA ARG A 85 -17.06 13.02 -2.86
C ARG A 85 -18.11 12.49 -3.86
N GLU A 86 -18.00 12.90 -5.11
CA GLU A 86 -18.90 12.51 -6.20
C GLU A 86 -18.08 12.07 -7.42
N GLY A 87 -18.73 11.62 -8.48
CA GLY A 87 -18.03 11.28 -9.71
C GLY A 87 -17.44 12.52 -10.40
N ASP A 88 -16.12 12.61 -10.49
CA ASP A 88 -15.42 13.67 -11.24
C ASP A 88 -14.84 13.10 -12.53
N ARG A 89 -15.12 13.80 -13.64
CA ARG A 89 -14.62 13.43 -14.98
C ARG A 89 -13.12 13.67 -15.15
N ARG A 90 -12.45 14.36 -14.24
CA ARG A 90 -11.04 14.76 -14.34
C ARG A 90 -10.15 14.15 -13.25
N VAL A 91 -10.71 13.34 -12.37
CA VAL A 91 -9.97 12.75 -11.25
C VAL A 91 -8.70 12.03 -11.69
N HIS A 92 -8.74 11.27 -12.78
CA HIS A 92 -7.59 10.56 -13.34
C HIS A 92 -6.51 11.53 -13.86
N LEU A 93 -6.89 12.67 -14.46
CA LEU A 93 -5.93 13.68 -14.93
C LEU A 93 -5.22 14.35 -13.76
N GLN A 94 -5.94 14.63 -12.67
CA GLN A 94 -5.34 15.17 -11.44
C GLN A 94 -4.34 14.17 -10.87
N ALA A 95 -4.73 12.92 -10.70
CA ALA A 95 -3.86 11.89 -10.16
C ALA A 95 -2.60 11.66 -11.01
N ILE A 96 -2.71 11.66 -12.35
CA ILE A 96 -1.55 11.54 -13.25
C ILE A 96 -0.62 12.74 -13.09
N THR A 97 -1.17 13.96 -13.00
CA THR A 97 -0.38 15.18 -12.78
C THR A 97 0.36 15.09 -11.45
N TYR A 98 -0.31 14.70 -10.39
CA TYR A 98 0.30 14.57 -9.07
C TYR A 98 1.31 13.41 -9.01
N GLY A 99 1.04 12.31 -9.72
CA GLY A 99 2.00 11.22 -9.87
C GLY A 99 3.28 11.66 -10.55
N ALA A 100 3.16 12.41 -11.66
CA ALA A 100 4.33 12.98 -12.35
C ALA A 100 5.13 13.94 -11.46
N MET A 101 4.46 14.76 -10.64
CA MET A 101 5.12 15.64 -9.69
C MET A 101 5.77 14.84 -8.55
N ALA A 102 5.08 13.83 -8.04
CA ALA A 102 5.55 12.99 -6.95
C ALA A 102 6.74 12.09 -7.36
N SER A 103 6.90 11.77 -8.63
CA SER A 103 8.03 10.97 -9.13
C SER A 103 9.40 11.63 -8.94
N GLU A 104 9.44 12.92 -8.64
CA GLU A 104 10.66 13.70 -8.38
C GLU A 104 11.05 13.74 -6.88
N PHE A 105 10.27 13.13 -6.00
CA PHE A 105 10.59 13.10 -4.57
C PHE A 105 11.87 12.32 -4.30
N SER A 106 12.72 12.89 -3.43
CA SER A 106 13.78 12.17 -2.74
C SER A 106 13.28 11.64 -1.37
N ARG A 107 14.06 10.77 -0.75
CA ARG A 107 13.80 10.32 0.64
C ARG A 107 13.77 11.47 1.63
N ASP A 108 14.66 12.46 1.42
CA ASP A 108 14.73 13.65 2.26
C ASP A 108 13.51 14.55 2.10
N ASP A 109 12.94 14.65 0.88
CA ASP A 109 11.71 15.39 0.65
C ASP A 109 10.52 14.72 1.34
N LEU A 110 10.41 13.39 1.26
CA LEU A 110 9.39 12.65 1.98
C LEU A 110 9.54 12.79 3.49
N ALA A 111 10.75 12.69 4.02
CA ALA A 111 11.01 12.86 5.45
C ALA A 111 10.61 14.26 5.91
N ARG A 112 10.98 15.33 5.17
CA ARG A 112 10.56 16.70 5.48
C ARG A 112 9.04 16.89 5.42
N ALA A 113 8.38 16.31 4.41
CA ALA A 113 6.93 16.36 4.31
C ALA A 113 6.28 15.67 5.52
N HIS A 114 6.82 14.52 5.94
CA HIS A 114 6.32 13.77 7.09
C HIS A 114 6.53 14.52 8.40
N VAL A 115 7.68 15.17 8.63
CA VAL A 115 7.92 16.03 9.80
C VAL A 115 6.84 17.11 9.90
N ALA A 116 6.57 17.82 8.80
CA ALA A 116 5.58 18.89 8.78
C ALA A 116 4.15 18.36 9.06
N TRP A 117 3.84 17.18 8.52
CA TRP A 117 2.55 16.53 8.72
C TRP A 117 2.37 16.05 10.16
N VAL A 118 3.34 15.36 10.74
CA VAL A 118 3.30 14.86 12.13
C VAL A 118 3.14 16.02 13.11
N ALA A 119 3.87 17.12 12.90
CA ALA A 119 3.75 18.32 13.72
C ALA A 119 2.35 18.94 13.67
N LYS A 120 1.76 18.99 12.46
CA LYS A 120 0.42 19.55 12.23
C LYS A 120 -0.69 18.65 12.78
N GLU A 121 -0.61 17.34 12.53
CA GLU A 121 -1.69 16.39 12.78
C GLU A 121 -1.68 15.84 14.21
N HIS A 122 -0.48 15.57 14.73
CA HIS A 122 -0.30 14.95 16.05
C HIS A 122 0.28 15.89 17.11
N GLY A 123 0.69 17.11 16.71
CA GLY A 123 1.36 18.05 17.63
C GLY A 123 2.75 17.55 18.10
N GLU A 124 3.29 16.56 17.44
CA GLU A 124 4.57 15.93 17.76
C GLU A 124 5.70 16.59 16.95
N SER A 125 6.80 16.92 17.61
CA SER A 125 8.00 17.47 16.96
C SER A 125 9.04 16.35 16.82
N ILE A 126 9.30 15.93 15.58
CA ILE A 126 10.31 14.93 15.23
C ILE A 126 11.37 15.55 14.34
N SER A 127 12.57 14.99 14.35
CA SER A 127 13.64 15.40 13.41
C SER A 127 13.43 14.76 12.03
N THR A 128 14.12 15.29 11.01
CA THR A 128 14.10 14.71 9.66
C THR A 128 14.69 13.28 9.67
N GLU A 129 15.73 13.06 10.48
CA GLU A 129 16.35 11.74 10.64
C GLU A 129 15.39 10.74 11.28
N GLU A 130 14.62 11.18 12.27
CA GLU A 130 13.59 10.33 12.90
C GLU A 130 12.44 10.04 11.93
N ALA A 131 11.97 11.03 11.19
CA ALA A 131 10.98 10.84 10.16
C ALA A 131 11.45 9.85 9.09
N LEU A 132 12.69 10.00 8.61
CA LEU A 132 13.28 9.05 7.66
C LEU A 132 13.39 7.64 8.23
N ALA A 133 13.76 7.52 9.50
CA ALA A 133 13.81 6.22 10.17
C ALA A 133 12.43 5.55 10.24
N ARG A 134 11.35 6.30 10.53
CA ARG A 134 9.96 5.81 10.52
C ARG A 134 9.54 5.32 9.12
N LEU A 135 9.90 6.08 8.06
CA LEU A 135 9.61 5.70 6.67
C LEU A 135 10.37 4.42 6.28
N ILE A 136 11.65 4.31 6.63
CA ILE A 136 12.45 3.11 6.36
C ILE A 136 11.91 1.90 7.13
N ASP A 137 11.51 2.10 8.39
CA ASP A 137 10.97 1.03 9.23
C ASP A 137 9.62 0.47 8.72
N HIS A 138 8.84 1.31 8.02
CA HIS A 138 7.61 0.89 7.39
C HIS A 138 7.83 -0.01 6.16
N VAL A 139 8.96 0.13 5.47
CA VAL A 139 9.22 -0.57 4.21
C VAL A 139 9.86 -1.94 4.44
N ASP A 140 9.34 -2.96 3.77
CA ASP A 140 9.90 -4.31 3.72
C ASP A 140 11.13 -4.34 2.79
N GLY A 141 12.29 -3.91 3.26
CA GLY A 141 13.53 -3.82 2.49
C GLY A 141 14.11 -2.41 2.49
N ASP A 142 14.91 -2.08 1.49
CA ASP A 142 15.49 -0.75 1.36
C ASP A 142 14.49 0.23 0.75
N LEU A 143 14.37 1.40 1.34
CA LEU A 143 13.65 2.51 0.74
C LEU A 143 14.46 3.09 -0.42
N GLN A 144 14.18 2.65 -1.65
CA GLN A 144 14.92 3.03 -2.85
C GLN A 144 14.20 4.16 -3.61
N GLU A 145 14.87 5.30 -3.81
CA GLU A 145 14.32 6.44 -4.55
C GLU A 145 13.97 6.10 -6.00
N SER A 146 14.63 5.12 -6.60
CA SER A 146 14.28 4.64 -7.95
C SER A 146 12.85 4.13 -8.06
N VAL A 147 12.27 3.64 -6.97
CA VAL A 147 10.88 3.17 -6.91
C VAL A 147 9.89 4.34 -6.90
N PHE A 148 10.29 5.52 -6.40
CA PHE A 148 9.44 6.72 -6.39
C PHE A 148 9.14 7.27 -7.79
N ARG A 149 9.98 6.94 -8.79
CA ARG A 149 9.78 7.37 -10.18
C ARG A 149 8.56 6.73 -10.85
N LEU A 150 7.97 5.71 -10.22
CA LEU A 150 6.76 5.05 -10.66
C LEU A 150 5.72 5.06 -9.52
N PRO A 151 5.16 6.22 -9.17
CA PRO A 151 4.16 6.29 -8.10
C PRO A 151 2.91 5.48 -8.45
N ARG A 152 2.32 4.86 -7.44
CA ARG A 152 0.96 4.30 -7.55
C ARG A 152 -0.07 5.41 -7.47
N LEU A 153 -1.12 5.33 -8.28
CA LEU A 153 -2.22 6.28 -8.29
C LEU A 153 -3.47 5.58 -7.77
N LEU A 154 -3.99 6.04 -6.64
CA LEU A 154 -5.25 5.56 -6.06
C LEU A 154 -6.32 6.63 -6.21
N LEU A 155 -7.36 6.31 -6.95
CA LEU A 155 -8.54 7.15 -7.12
C LEU A 155 -9.64 6.60 -6.20
N VAL A 156 -10.19 7.45 -5.32
CA VAL A 156 -11.26 7.05 -4.42
C VAL A 156 -12.46 7.96 -4.65
N ALA A 157 -13.61 7.39 -5.05
CA ALA A 157 -14.80 8.16 -5.34
C ALA A 157 -16.08 7.37 -5.03
N GLU A 158 -17.21 8.07 -4.85
CA GLU A 158 -18.52 7.42 -4.71
C GLU A 158 -18.94 6.71 -6.01
N SER A 159 -18.45 7.16 -7.17
CA SER A 159 -18.63 6.54 -8.47
C SER A 159 -17.61 7.06 -9.47
N PHE A 160 -17.37 6.30 -10.55
CA PHE A 160 -16.50 6.70 -11.63
C PHE A 160 -17.29 6.80 -12.94
N PRO A 161 -17.29 7.96 -13.64
CA PRO A 161 -17.86 8.08 -14.97
C PRO A 161 -17.20 7.12 -15.96
N ASP A 162 -17.96 6.60 -16.93
CA ASP A 162 -17.48 5.64 -17.93
C ASP A 162 -16.23 6.11 -18.68
N GLN A 163 -16.13 7.42 -18.96
CA GLN A 163 -14.95 7.98 -19.60
C GLN A 163 -13.68 7.89 -18.74
N VAL A 164 -13.82 7.98 -17.42
CA VAL A 164 -12.68 7.80 -16.49
C VAL A 164 -12.24 6.35 -16.52
N MET A 165 -13.17 5.41 -16.39
CA MET A 165 -12.88 3.97 -16.45
C MET A 165 -12.26 3.57 -17.79
N SER A 166 -12.79 4.10 -18.91
CA SER A 166 -12.21 3.86 -20.25
C SER A 166 -10.78 4.38 -20.36
N THR A 167 -10.50 5.57 -19.80
CA THR A 167 -9.16 6.15 -19.83
C THR A 167 -8.19 5.36 -18.93
N VAL A 168 -8.61 4.99 -17.74
CA VAL A 168 -7.79 4.20 -16.80
C VAL A 168 -7.46 2.84 -17.40
N GLN A 169 -8.44 2.14 -18.00
CA GLN A 169 -8.22 0.88 -18.69
C GLN A 169 -7.20 1.04 -19.83
N TRP A 170 -7.40 2.05 -20.69
CA TRP A 170 -6.50 2.31 -21.82
C TRP A 170 -5.07 2.62 -21.35
N LEU A 171 -4.91 3.41 -20.28
CA LEU A 171 -3.60 3.70 -19.69
C LEU A 171 -2.93 2.44 -19.15
N ALA A 172 -3.68 1.56 -18.49
CA ALA A 172 -3.15 0.28 -18.00
C ALA A 172 -2.66 -0.63 -19.15
N ASP A 173 -3.34 -0.56 -20.32
CA ASP A 173 -2.97 -1.34 -21.50
C ASP A 173 -1.68 -0.82 -22.16
N ILE A 174 -1.51 0.51 -22.27
CA ILE A 174 -0.35 1.12 -22.97
C ILE A 174 0.85 1.42 -22.07
N ALA A 175 0.62 1.55 -20.77
CA ALA A 175 1.66 1.85 -19.78
C ALA A 175 1.56 0.86 -18.60
N PRO A 176 1.90 -0.42 -18.80
CA PRO A 176 1.69 -1.47 -17.80
C PRO A 176 2.49 -1.26 -16.50
N ASP A 177 3.53 -0.42 -16.54
CA ASP A 177 4.31 -0.03 -15.37
C ASP A 177 3.62 1.04 -14.52
N LEU A 178 2.67 1.79 -15.10
CA LEU A 178 1.86 2.77 -14.37
C LEU A 178 0.73 2.07 -13.64
N THR A 179 0.80 2.03 -12.33
CA THR A 179 -0.25 1.43 -11.51
C THR A 179 -1.31 2.46 -11.16
N ILE A 180 -2.52 2.24 -11.67
CA ILE A 180 -3.70 3.04 -11.33
C ILE A 180 -4.74 2.12 -10.71
N GLU A 181 -5.30 2.53 -9.58
CA GLU A 181 -6.38 1.81 -8.90
C GLU A 181 -7.58 2.73 -8.70
N CYS A 182 -8.78 2.18 -8.88
CA CYS A 182 -10.04 2.88 -8.60
C CYS A 182 -10.77 2.17 -7.47
N HIS A 183 -11.03 2.89 -6.41
CA HIS A 183 -11.76 2.41 -5.23
C HIS A 183 -13.09 3.15 -5.15
N GLU A 184 -14.20 2.41 -5.24
CA GLU A 184 -15.52 2.96 -4.97
C GLU A 184 -15.81 2.87 -3.48
N TYR A 185 -16.34 3.95 -2.90
CA TYR A 185 -16.94 3.87 -1.58
C TYR A 185 -18.45 4.03 -1.66
N GLN A 186 -19.15 3.47 -0.68
CA GLN A 186 -20.60 3.58 -0.57
C GLN A 186 -20.97 3.86 0.87
N VAL A 187 -21.83 4.86 1.08
CA VAL A 187 -22.37 5.20 2.40
C VAL A 187 -23.73 4.55 2.57
N PHE A 188 -23.94 3.95 3.72
CA PHE A 188 -25.17 3.29 4.09
C PHE A 188 -25.73 3.86 5.39
N ARG A 189 -27.02 4.05 5.42
CA ARG A 189 -27.78 4.45 6.61
C ARG A 189 -28.57 3.28 7.15
N SER A 190 -28.35 2.94 8.41
CA SER A 190 -29.26 2.13 9.23
C SER A 190 -30.19 3.07 10.03
N ALA A 191 -31.03 2.53 10.89
CA ALA A 191 -31.93 3.32 11.72
C ALA A 191 -31.20 4.37 12.61
N HIS A 192 -29.97 4.09 13.03
CA HIS A 192 -29.22 4.90 13.98
C HIS A 192 -27.81 5.27 13.56
N ASP A 193 -27.24 4.54 12.59
CA ASP A 193 -25.81 4.60 12.25
C ASP A 193 -25.60 4.90 10.77
N LEU A 194 -24.48 5.55 10.46
CA LEU A 194 -23.90 5.62 9.14
C LEU A 194 -22.72 4.66 9.06
N MET A 195 -22.64 3.94 7.97
CA MET A 195 -21.54 3.03 7.66
C MET A 195 -20.99 3.37 6.29
N VAL A 196 -19.69 3.19 6.09
CA VAL A 196 -19.06 3.34 4.79
C VAL A 196 -18.36 2.03 4.42
N SER A 197 -18.50 1.62 3.16
CA SER A 197 -17.74 0.50 2.60
C SER A 197 -16.84 1.00 1.49
N PHE A 198 -15.65 0.39 1.36
CA PHE A 198 -14.70 0.64 0.28
C PHE A 198 -14.52 -0.64 -0.52
N GLN A 199 -14.44 -0.52 -1.83
CA GLN A 199 -14.24 -1.65 -2.72
C GLN A 199 -13.37 -1.23 -3.91
N ARG A 200 -12.32 -1.99 -4.19
CA ARG A 200 -11.54 -1.78 -5.41
C ARG A 200 -12.36 -2.22 -6.63
N LEU A 201 -12.59 -1.29 -7.56
CA LEU A 201 -13.23 -1.54 -8.85
C LEU A 201 -12.22 -1.87 -9.94
N PHE A 202 -11.03 -1.27 -9.87
CA PHE A 202 -9.98 -1.44 -10.87
C PHE A 202 -8.60 -1.46 -10.21
N PRO A 203 -7.66 -2.29 -10.65
CA PRO A 203 -7.92 -3.42 -11.56
C PRO A 203 -8.86 -4.45 -10.93
N VAL A 204 -9.61 -5.14 -11.78
CA VAL A 204 -10.39 -6.30 -11.32
C VAL A 204 -9.40 -7.41 -10.99
N ASP A 205 -9.57 -8.07 -9.84
CA ASP A 205 -8.74 -9.19 -9.47
C ASP A 205 -8.81 -10.28 -10.55
N ASP A 206 -7.72 -10.48 -11.25
CA ASP A 206 -7.66 -11.52 -12.27
C ASP A 206 -7.67 -12.89 -11.57
N LEU A 207 -8.66 -13.72 -11.91
CA LEU A 207 -8.72 -15.11 -11.46
C LEU A 207 -7.46 -15.90 -11.83
N THR A 208 -6.67 -15.42 -12.79
CA THR A 208 -5.37 -16.03 -13.13
C THR A 208 -4.38 -15.96 -11.96
N ASP A 209 -4.44 -14.96 -11.09
CA ASP A 209 -3.59 -14.87 -9.90
C ASP A 209 -4.01 -15.86 -8.80
N ARG A 210 -5.25 -16.35 -8.84
CA ARG A 210 -5.77 -17.40 -7.95
C ARG A 210 -5.65 -18.81 -8.50
N ARG A 211 -5.10 -18.96 -9.73
CA ARG A 211 -4.88 -20.29 -10.33
C ARG A 211 -3.58 -20.88 -9.80
N LEU A 212 -3.66 -22.10 -9.29
CA LEU A 212 -2.46 -22.89 -9.00
C LEU A 212 -1.72 -23.14 -10.31
N ARG A 213 -0.49 -22.65 -10.43
CA ARG A 213 0.40 -22.86 -11.57
C ARG A 213 1.63 -23.63 -11.12
N PRO A 214 2.19 -24.53 -11.97
CA PRO A 214 3.50 -25.11 -11.69
C PRO A 214 4.54 -24.00 -11.54
N ALA A 215 5.40 -24.09 -10.52
CA ALA A 215 6.39 -23.06 -10.16
C ALA A 215 7.55 -22.88 -11.16
N PHE A 216 7.47 -23.45 -12.38
CA PHE A 216 8.59 -23.56 -13.34
C PHE A 216 8.60 -22.49 -14.44
N GLN A 217 7.85 -21.40 -14.36
CA GLN A 217 7.96 -20.33 -15.36
C GLN A 217 8.85 -19.21 -14.84
N GLU A 218 10.09 -19.15 -15.39
CA GLU A 218 10.94 -17.96 -15.28
C GLU A 218 10.27 -16.81 -16.06
N SER A 219 9.86 -15.76 -15.34
CA SER A 219 9.43 -14.51 -15.95
C SER A 219 10.61 -13.55 -16.02
N LEU A 220 10.92 -13.07 -17.22
CA LEU A 220 11.85 -11.96 -17.44
C LEU A 220 11.19 -10.67 -16.96
N ALA A 221 11.49 -10.32 -15.70
CA ALA A 221 10.80 -9.26 -15.01
C ALA A 221 11.71 -8.02 -14.91
N GLY A 222 11.20 -6.88 -15.37
CA GLY A 222 11.75 -5.56 -15.10
C GLY A 222 11.45 -5.09 -13.67
N LEU A 223 11.75 -3.84 -13.36
CA LEU A 223 11.49 -3.22 -12.04
C LEU A 223 10.04 -3.38 -11.58
N SER A 224 9.08 -3.31 -12.51
CA SER A 224 7.65 -3.51 -12.25
C SER A 224 7.31 -4.88 -11.67
N ASP A 225 8.00 -5.93 -12.12
CA ASP A 225 7.78 -7.28 -11.59
C ASP A 225 8.41 -7.47 -10.20
N GLN A 226 9.48 -6.77 -9.88
CA GLN A 226 10.03 -6.77 -8.53
C GLN A 226 9.06 -6.13 -7.53
N VAL A 227 8.44 -5.03 -7.93
CA VAL A 227 7.41 -4.34 -7.13
C VAL A 227 6.15 -5.19 -7.00
N ARG A 228 5.67 -5.81 -8.09
CA ARG A 228 4.54 -6.76 -8.05
C ARG A 228 4.81 -7.95 -7.14
N THR A 229 6.03 -8.47 -7.15
CA THR A 229 6.43 -9.59 -6.28
C THR A 229 6.46 -9.15 -4.82
N LYS A 230 6.98 -7.96 -4.52
CA LYS A 230 6.95 -7.39 -3.16
C LYS A 230 5.51 -7.18 -2.66
N ARG A 231 4.62 -6.60 -3.47
CA ARG A 231 3.18 -6.43 -3.14
C ARG A 231 2.49 -7.77 -2.85
N ARG A 232 2.78 -8.81 -3.65
CA ARG A 232 2.21 -10.14 -3.47
C ARG A 232 2.69 -10.79 -2.18
N ASN A 233 3.96 -10.59 -1.82
CA ASN A 233 4.51 -11.12 -0.58
C ASN A 233 3.93 -10.40 0.65
N ALA A 234 3.79 -9.08 0.62
CA ALA A 234 3.13 -8.32 1.68
C ALA A 234 1.68 -8.81 1.89
N LYS A 235 0.91 -8.97 0.81
CA LYS A 235 -0.45 -9.56 0.88
C LYS A 235 -0.46 -10.97 1.47
N SER A 236 0.52 -11.81 1.15
CA SER A 236 0.58 -13.17 1.67
C SER A 236 0.81 -13.18 3.18
N VAL A 237 1.64 -12.30 3.70
CA VAL A 237 1.89 -12.15 5.15
C VAL A 237 0.61 -11.72 5.87
N THR A 238 -0.12 -10.74 5.33
CA THR A 238 -1.39 -10.29 5.88
C THR A 238 -2.42 -11.42 5.92
N ILE A 239 -2.58 -12.16 4.83
CA ILE A 239 -3.49 -13.33 4.75
C ILE A 239 -3.10 -14.40 5.78
N ILE A 240 -1.81 -14.69 5.91
CA ILE A 240 -1.31 -15.68 6.89
C ILE A 240 -1.63 -15.24 8.31
N ALA A 241 -1.47 -13.96 8.63
CA ALA A 241 -1.75 -13.41 9.95
C ALA A 241 -3.26 -13.35 10.24
N GLU A 242 -4.09 -12.86 9.31
CA GLU A 242 -5.54 -12.73 9.47
C GLU A 242 -6.26 -14.09 9.61
N HIS A 243 -5.76 -15.11 8.91
CA HIS A 243 -6.35 -16.44 8.95
C HIS A 243 -5.63 -17.40 9.91
N GLU A 244 -4.69 -16.91 10.70
CA GLU A 244 -3.91 -17.70 11.67
C GLU A 244 -3.34 -19.00 11.05
N LEU A 245 -2.91 -18.91 9.76
CA LEU A 245 -2.42 -20.07 9.00
C LEU A 245 -1.08 -20.60 9.55
N VAL A 246 -0.32 -19.74 10.22
CA VAL A 246 0.90 -20.12 10.93
C VAL A 246 0.75 -19.65 12.39
N PRO A 247 0.79 -20.56 13.36
CA PRO A 247 0.62 -20.20 14.76
C PRO A 247 1.81 -19.39 15.27
N ASP A 248 1.53 -18.46 16.19
CA ASP A 248 2.57 -17.68 16.89
C ASP A 248 3.60 -18.60 17.54
N GLY A 249 4.86 -18.24 17.38
CA GLY A 249 5.98 -19.04 17.87
C GLY A 249 6.39 -20.20 16.96
N ALA A 250 5.71 -20.41 15.83
CA ALA A 250 6.11 -21.45 14.88
C ALA A 250 7.48 -21.15 14.27
N THR A 251 8.30 -22.18 14.13
CA THR A 251 9.58 -22.06 13.41
C THR A 251 9.33 -22.11 11.92
N VAL A 252 9.76 -21.07 11.21
CA VAL A 252 9.74 -20.97 9.76
C VAL A 252 11.17 -21.02 9.22
N LYS A 253 11.33 -21.53 8.01
CA LYS A 253 12.63 -21.65 7.35
C LYS A 253 12.67 -20.84 6.07
N PHE A 254 13.75 -20.14 5.85
CA PHE A 254 14.02 -19.42 4.62
C PHE A 254 14.51 -20.39 3.54
N ASP A 255 13.83 -20.37 2.39
CA ASP A 255 14.27 -21.05 1.16
C ASP A 255 14.70 -19.98 0.14
N PRO A 256 15.99 -19.88 -0.21
CA PRO A 256 16.48 -18.89 -1.15
C PRO A 256 16.10 -19.17 -2.60
N THR A 257 15.56 -20.36 -2.89
CA THR A 257 15.22 -20.80 -4.24
C THR A 257 14.10 -19.90 -4.80
N GLY A 258 14.40 -19.21 -5.90
CA GLY A 258 13.46 -18.28 -6.55
C GLY A 258 13.55 -16.82 -6.07
N PHE A 259 14.31 -16.52 -5.00
CA PHE A 259 14.53 -15.16 -4.50
C PHE A 259 15.94 -14.65 -4.75
N VAL A 260 16.91 -15.55 -4.86
CA VAL A 260 18.32 -15.22 -5.05
C VAL A 260 18.72 -15.48 -6.50
N LYS A 261 19.52 -14.59 -7.08
CA LYS A 261 20.06 -14.76 -8.44
C LYS A 261 20.86 -16.06 -8.53
N LYS A 262 20.72 -16.75 -9.66
CA LYS A 262 21.31 -18.07 -9.89
C LYS A 262 22.84 -18.08 -9.71
N GLU A 263 23.50 -16.95 -10.02
CA GLU A 263 24.96 -16.81 -9.92
C GLU A 263 25.47 -16.84 -8.48
N VAL A 264 24.63 -16.50 -7.51
CA VAL A 264 24.99 -16.45 -6.07
C VAL A 264 24.25 -17.50 -5.23
N LEU A 265 23.30 -18.22 -5.82
CA LEU A 265 22.46 -19.18 -5.12
C LEU A 265 23.28 -20.27 -4.42
N ASP A 266 24.28 -20.83 -5.11
CA ASP A 266 25.15 -21.89 -4.57
C ASP A 266 25.95 -21.39 -3.35
N GLN A 267 26.41 -20.14 -3.37
CA GLN A 267 27.11 -19.52 -2.24
C GLN A 267 26.17 -19.30 -1.05
N VAL A 268 24.95 -18.85 -1.31
CA VAL A 268 23.93 -18.67 -0.26
C VAL A 268 23.54 -20.01 0.34
N LEU A 269 23.31 -21.03 -0.47
CA LEU A 269 22.98 -22.37 0.00
C LEU A 269 24.13 -22.97 0.84
N GLN A 270 25.38 -22.79 0.43
CA GLN A 270 26.53 -23.20 1.20
C GLN A 270 26.60 -22.46 2.55
N TRP A 271 26.43 -21.14 2.56
CA TRP A 271 26.43 -20.33 3.76
C TRP A 271 25.30 -20.72 4.73
N LEU A 272 24.09 -21.02 4.21
CA LEU A 272 22.97 -21.52 5.04
C LEU A 272 23.25 -22.92 5.60
N ALA A 273 23.96 -23.78 4.86
CA ALA A 273 24.29 -25.14 5.27
C ALA A 273 25.32 -25.20 6.39
N GLU A 274 26.17 -24.17 6.56
CA GLU A 274 27.17 -24.09 7.63
C GLU A 274 26.52 -23.95 9.02
N ASP A 275 25.37 -23.26 9.14
CA ASP A 275 24.62 -23.12 10.37
C ASP A 275 23.10 -23.10 10.07
N PRO A 276 22.35 -24.13 10.47
CA PRO A 276 20.90 -24.19 10.25
C PRO A 276 20.09 -23.04 10.88
N ASN A 277 20.65 -22.34 11.87
CA ASN A 277 19.99 -21.20 12.48
C ASN A 277 19.93 -19.99 11.53
N ARG A 278 20.82 -19.91 10.54
CA ARG A 278 20.84 -18.84 9.54
C ARG A 278 19.58 -18.83 8.68
N ALA A 279 18.97 -19.99 8.44
CA ALA A 279 17.74 -20.14 7.70
C ALA A 279 16.48 -20.12 8.59
N SER A 280 16.59 -19.94 9.90
CA SER A 280 15.49 -20.16 10.84
C SER A 280 15.02 -18.85 11.47
N ALA A 281 13.70 -18.65 11.48
CA ALA A 281 13.04 -17.55 12.15
C ALA A 281 11.81 -18.07 12.92
N THR A 282 11.37 -17.30 13.89
CA THR A 282 10.11 -17.54 14.60
C THR A 282 9.04 -16.62 14.03
N TRP A 283 7.88 -17.18 13.72
CA TRP A 283 6.72 -16.43 13.26
C TRP A 283 6.03 -15.73 14.45
N GLU A 284 5.60 -14.49 14.22
CA GLU A 284 4.66 -13.76 15.08
C GLU A 284 3.51 -13.22 14.23
N SER A 285 2.30 -13.14 14.77
CA SER A 285 1.12 -12.58 14.09
C SER A 285 1.17 -11.06 14.03
N ASP A 286 2.18 -10.55 13.31
CA ASP A 286 2.41 -9.14 13.06
C ASP A 286 2.37 -8.94 11.53
N PRO A 287 1.37 -8.25 10.97
CA PRO A 287 1.20 -8.08 9.51
C PRO A 287 2.39 -7.41 8.81
N ALA A 288 3.11 -6.54 9.53
CA ALA A 288 4.24 -5.81 8.96
C ALA A 288 5.58 -6.51 9.14
N LYS A 289 5.81 -7.11 10.34
CA LYS A 289 7.09 -7.70 10.71
C LYS A 289 6.91 -9.05 11.42
N PRO A 290 6.48 -10.09 10.69
CA PRO A 290 6.09 -11.37 11.27
C PRO A 290 7.25 -12.27 11.70
N LEU A 291 8.51 -11.89 11.44
CA LEU A 291 9.65 -12.77 11.62
C LEU A 291 10.61 -12.27 12.69
N LYS A 292 11.01 -13.15 13.60
CA LYS A 292 12.15 -12.98 14.49
C LYS A 292 13.24 -13.97 14.07
N TRP A 293 14.34 -13.44 13.54
CA TRP A 293 15.46 -14.28 13.14
C TRP A 293 16.16 -14.89 14.34
N VAL A 294 16.48 -16.18 14.26
CA VAL A 294 17.10 -16.91 15.39
C VAL A 294 18.44 -16.31 15.81
N LEU A 295 19.21 -15.76 14.86
CA LEU A 295 20.50 -15.12 15.17
C LEU A 295 20.38 -13.67 15.65
N ASP A 296 19.24 -13.02 15.44
CA ASP A 296 18.94 -11.69 15.98
C ASP A 296 17.49 -11.62 16.49
N PRO A 297 17.21 -12.22 17.67
CA PRO A 297 15.86 -12.27 18.23
C PRO A 297 15.41 -10.93 18.83
N THR A 298 16.27 -9.93 18.87
CA THR A 298 15.95 -8.60 19.42
C THR A 298 15.19 -7.73 18.42
N ARG A 299 15.27 -8.06 17.14
CA ARG A 299 14.66 -7.31 16.04
C ARG A 299 13.59 -8.14 15.34
N LYS A 300 12.48 -7.51 14.98
CA LYS A 300 11.46 -8.06 14.08
C LYS A 300 11.79 -7.73 12.64
N TRP A 301 11.50 -8.63 11.75
CA TRP A 301 11.83 -8.54 10.33
C TRP A 301 10.59 -8.75 9.46
N GLY A 302 10.44 -7.97 8.39
CA GLY A 302 9.53 -8.29 7.30
C GLY A 302 10.01 -9.51 6.51
N SER A 303 9.13 -10.14 5.75
CA SER A 303 9.46 -11.34 4.96
C SER A 303 10.60 -11.11 3.96
N SER A 304 10.67 -9.92 3.37
CA SER A 304 11.72 -9.54 2.41
C SER A 304 13.04 -9.10 3.07
N HIS A 305 13.00 -8.59 4.29
CA HIS A 305 14.20 -8.13 5.01
C HIS A 305 15.10 -9.28 5.47
N LEU A 306 14.49 -10.38 5.89
CA LEU A 306 15.26 -11.54 6.35
C LEU A 306 16.09 -12.13 5.20
N SER A 307 15.60 -12.05 3.98
CA SER A 307 16.31 -12.53 2.79
C SER A 307 17.52 -11.67 2.41
N VAL A 308 17.52 -10.37 2.74
CA VAL A 308 18.61 -9.44 2.43
C VAL A 308 19.62 -9.38 3.58
N GLY A 309 19.16 -9.42 4.83
CA GLY A 309 20.00 -9.30 6.02
C GLY A 309 20.78 -10.56 6.39
N SER A 310 20.48 -11.72 5.80
CA SER A 310 21.13 -13.00 6.08
C SER A 310 22.26 -13.39 5.12
N GLY A 311 22.57 -12.52 4.13
CA GLY A 311 23.68 -12.75 3.21
C GLY A 311 25.07 -12.42 3.81
N PRO A 312 26.14 -13.03 3.29
CA PRO A 312 27.51 -12.71 3.69
C PRO A 312 27.90 -11.28 3.30
#